data_1ab4ae47557acf48a860881964f7573b
#
_entry.id   1ab4ae47557acf48a860881964f7573b
#
_cell.length_a   1.000
_cell.length_b   1.000
_cell.length_c   1.000
_cell.angle_alpha   90.00
_cell.angle_beta   90.00
_cell.angle_gamma   90.00
#
_symmetry.space_group_name_H-M   'P 1'
#
loop_
_entity.id
_entity.type
_entity.pdbx_description
1 polymer ?
#
loop_
_entity_poly.entity_id
_entity_poly.type
_entity_poly.pdbx_seq_one_letter_code
_entity_poly.pdbx_strand_id
1 'polypeptide(L)'
;EKCGREAVVCDWLREFDAPVTDPETGKERLPWDLWPAYWTKVPGLQNVDTFAETDLMRTGRVKEEYARVCAGIDGILQGHGYVRDGKMYRAERHNEDTVVLFCHMGVTFFILSHLLNISPVNLIHGMFLAPSSVTVVSAEEVREKEAYFRCQMAGDTSHLYAAGEPVSHMGYFAKILRERP
;
A
#
# COMPACT_ATOMS: atom_id res chain seq x y z
N GLU A 1 -11.46 21.06 9.02
CA GLU A 1 -12.40 21.87 9.84
C GLU A 1 -13.60 21.09 10.37
N LYS A 2 -14.14 20.11 9.63
CA LYS A 2 -15.35 19.38 10.05
C LYS A 2 -15.15 18.46 11.27
N CYS A 3 -13.96 17.95 11.52
CA CYS A 3 -13.65 17.07 12.65
C CYS A 3 -12.88 17.75 13.80
N GLY A 4 -12.56 19.04 13.66
CA GLY A 4 -11.79 19.80 14.67
C GLY A 4 -10.35 19.30 14.87
N ARG A 5 -9.81 18.52 13.93
CA ARG A 5 -8.43 18.02 13.95
C ARG A 5 -7.60 18.77 12.92
N GLU A 6 -6.35 19.04 13.27
CA GLU A 6 -5.34 19.57 12.36
C GLU A 6 -4.66 18.41 11.62
N ALA A 7 -4.51 18.56 10.29
CA ALA A 7 -3.80 17.57 9.47
C ALA A 7 -2.31 17.90 9.42
N VAL A 8 -1.47 16.89 9.56
CA VAL A 8 -0.03 16.98 9.37
C VAL A 8 0.30 16.54 7.95
N VAL A 9 1.03 17.37 7.20
CA VAL A 9 1.49 17.03 5.85
C VAL A 9 2.73 16.16 5.96
N CYS A 10 2.68 15.00 5.30
CA CYS A 10 3.78 14.04 5.25
C CYS A 10 4.18 13.81 3.79
N ASP A 11 5.35 14.28 3.38
CA ASP A 11 5.83 14.16 1.99
C ASP A 11 5.92 12.70 1.50
N TRP A 12 6.16 11.76 2.41
CA TRP A 12 6.23 10.35 2.09
C TRP A 12 4.87 9.72 1.74
N LEU A 13 3.73 10.38 2.06
CA LEU A 13 2.36 9.94 1.71
C LEU A 13 1.91 10.35 0.29
N ARG A 14 2.74 11.06 -0.47
CA ARG A 14 2.45 11.31 -1.88
C ARG A 14 2.34 9.99 -2.64
N GLU A 15 1.75 10.02 -3.84
CA GLU A 15 1.67 8.82 -4.66
C GLU A 15 3.08 8.23 -4.90
N PHE A 16 3.15 6.91 -4.97
CA PHE A 16 4.39 6.19 -5.19
C PHE A 16 4.89 6.44 -6.62
N ASP A 17 5.91 7.24 -6.76
CA ASP A 17 6.46 7.69 -8.04
C ASP A 17 7.84 7.08 -8.28
N ALA A 18 7.86 5.87 -8.83
CA ALA A 18 9.07 5.15 -9.21
C ALA A 18 8.81 4.35 -10.50
N PRO A 19 8.72 5.02 -11.66
CA PRO A 19 8.50 4.32 -12.93
C PRO A 19 9.63 3.34 -13.22
N VAL A 20 9.26 2.25 -13.88
CA VAL A 20 10.16 1.19 -14.35
C VAL A 20 10.13 1.10 -15.87
N THR A 21 11.15 0.51 -16.48
CA THR A 21 11.20 0.28 -17.92
C THR A 21 10.49 -1.02 -18.26
N ASP A 22 9.38 -0.93 -19.00
CA ASP A 22 8.65 -2.08 -19.50
C ASP A 22 9.56 -2.94 -20.41
N PRO A 23 9.77 -4.23 -20.09
CA PRO A 23 10.68 -5.09 -20.85
C PRO A 23 10.19 -5.43 -22.25
N GLU A 24 8.90 -5.31 -22.54
CA GLU A 24 8.32 -5.60 -23.86
C GLU A 24 8.40 -4.38 -24.79
N THR A 25 8.19 -3.19 -24.24
CA THR A 25 8.05 -1.97 -25.04
C THR A 25 9.23 -1.00 -24.91
N GLY A 26 10.06 -1.15 -23.87
CA GLY A 26 11.15 -0.22 -23.53
C GLY A 26 10.68 1.14 -23.02
N LYS A 27 9.38 1.31 -22.77
CA LYS A 27 8.80 2.57 -22.29
C LYS A 27 8.70 2.57 -20.76
N GLU A 28 8.64 3.76 -20.18
CA GLU A 28 8.34 3.93 -18.78
C GLU A 28 6.92 3.47 -18.46
N ARG A 29 6.79 2.77 -17.33
CA ARG A 29 5.53 2.24 -16.80
C ARG A 29 5.55 2.34 -15.28
N LEU A 30 4.38 2.48 -14.68
CA LEU A 30 4.25 2.40 -13.22
C LEU A 30 4.59 0.98 -12.76
N PRO A 31 5.24 0.81 -11.59
CA PRO A 31 5.71 -0.50 -11.14
C PRO A 31 4.58 -1.48 -10.78
N TRP A 32 3.34 -1.03 -10.78
CA TRP A 32 2.14 -1.84 -10.57
C TRP A 32 1.31 -2.06 -11.83
N ASP A 33 1.65 -1.43 -12.95
CA ASP A 33 0.91 -1.59 -14.21
C ASP A 33 1.58 -2.68 -15.06
N LEU A 34 1.69 -3.88 -14.52
CA LEU A 34 2.37 -5.02 -15.13
C LEU A 34 1.38 -5.99 -15.76
N TRP A 35 1.75 -6.50 -16.94
CA TRP A 35 0.95 -7.53 -17.60
C TRP A 35 0.94 -8.84 -16.79
N PRO A 36 -0.22 -9.51 -16.63
CA PRO A 36 -0.30 -10.80 -15.94
C PRO A 36 0.66 -11.85 -16.50
N ALA A 37 0.81 -11.90 -17.84
CA ALA A 37 1.72 -12.83 -18.51
C ALA A 37 3.20 -12.63 -18.10
N TYR A 38 3.56 -11.46 -17.61
CA TYR A 38 4.91 -11.14 -17.14
C TYR A 38 5.04 -11.38 -15.63
N TRP A 39 4.29 -10.63 -14.80
CA TRP A 39 4.51 -10.64 -13.35
C TRP A 39 4.24 -12.01 -12.70
N THR A 40 3.32 -12.81 -13.25
CA THR A 40 3.04 -14.16 -12.74
C THR A 40 4.18 -15.16 -12.96
N LYS A 41 5.08 -14.87 -13.90
CA LYS A 41 6.21 -15.73 -14.25
C LYS A 41 7.52 -15.35 -13.59
N VAL A 42 7.56 -14.24 -12.86
CA VAL A 42 8.77 -13.75 -12.19
C VAL A 42 8.62 -13.95 -10.68
N PRO A 43 9.11 -15.08 -10.11
CA PRO A 43 8.88 -15.42 -8.69
C PRO A 43 9.36 -14.35 -7.72
N GLY A 44 10.45 -13.65 -8.06
CA GLY A 44 11.01 -12.59 -7.24
C GLY A 44 10.02 -11.44 -7.00
N LEU A 45 9.12 -11.13 -7.96
CA LEU A 45 8.10 -10.10 -7.80
C LEU A 45 7.03 -10.45 -6.76
N GLN A 46 6.78 -11.74 -6.54
CA GLN A 46 5.75 -12.22 -5.62
C GLN A 46 6.23 -12.32 -4.18
N ASN A 47 7.51 -12.09 -3.93
CA ASN A 47 8.10 -12.17 -2.59
C ASN A 47 8.46 -10.77 -2.09
N VAL A 48 7.98 -10.42 -0.90
CA VAL A 48 8.18 -9.12 -0.26
C VAL A 48 9.66 -8.77 -0.02
N ASP A 49 10.51 -9.77 0.18
CA ASP A 49 11.93 -9.56 0.45
C ASP A 49 12.76 -9.35 -0.83
N THR A 50 12.23 -9.73 -1.99
CA THR A 50 12.99 -9.72 -3.25
C THR A 50 12.36 -8.92 -4.38
N PHE A 51 11.11 -8.48 -4.26
CA PHE A 51 10.41 -7.81 -5.37
C PHE A 51 11.18 -6.59 -5.90
N ALA A 52 11.73 -5.78 -5.01
CA ALA A 52 12.48 -4.57 -5.36
C ALA A 52 13.87 -4.86 -5.94
N GLU A 53 14.36 -6.09 -5.80
CA GLU A 53 15.66 -6.54 -6.31
C GLU A 53 15.56 -7.24 -7.67
N THR A 54 14.37 -7.39 -8.22
CA THR A 54 14.18 -7.96 -9.57
C THR A 54 14.72 -7.02 -10.64
N ASP A 55 15.14 -7.59 -11.77
CA ASP A 55 15.71 -6.81 -12.87
C ASP A 55 14.78 -5.69 -13.34
N LEU A 56 13.46 -5.95 -13.36
CA LEU A 56 12.46 -4.94 -13.69
C LEU A 56 12.50 -3.78 -12.70
N MET A 57 12.39 -4.06 -11.42
CA MET A 57 12.26 -3.01 -10.39
C MET A 57 13.55 -2.19 -10.23
N ARG A 58 14.71 -2.77 -10.58
CA ARG A 58 16.01 -2.10 -10.63
C ARG A 58 16.16 -1.12 -11.80
N THR A 59 15.29 -1.17 -12.80
CA THR A 59 15.30 -0.16 -13.88
C THR A 59 14.79 1.20 -13.42
N GLY A 60 14.05 1.23 -12.28
CA GLY A 60 13.55 2.42 -11.62
C GLY A 60 14.11 2.59 -10.21
N ARG A 61 13.55 3.55 -9.49
CA ARG A 61 13.92 3.87 -8.09
C ARG A 61 12.98 3.19 -7.08
N VAL A 62 12.48 1.99 -7.41
CA VAL A 62 11.44 1.31 -6.60
C VAL A 62 11.95 1.00 -5.20
N LYS A 63 13.20 0.55 -5.08
CA LYS A 63 13.79 0.21 -3.77
C LYS A 63 13.90 1.41 -2.85
N GLU A 64 14.41 2.52 -3.35
CA GLU A 64 14.59 3.76 -2.59
C GLU A 64 13.23 4.35 -2.19
N GLU A 65 12.28 4.37 -3.11
CA GLU A 65 10.95 4.89 -2.86
C GLU A 65 10.18 4.02 -1.86
N TYR A 66 10.32 2.69 -1.95
CA TYR A 66 9.75 1.77 -0.97
C TYR A 66 10.37 1.98 0.42
N ALA A 67 11.69 2.11 0.51
CA ALA A 67 12.37 2.39 1.78
C ALA A 67 11.89 3.71 2.41
N ARG A 68 11.63 4.75 1.59
CA ARG A 68 11.07 6.03 2.05
C ARG A 68 9.67 5.85 2.66
N VAL A 69 8.81 5.08 2.00
CA VAL A 69 7.45 4.78 2.50
C VAL A 69 7.53 3.97 3.80
N CYS A 70 8.37 2.93 3.86
CA CYS A 70 8.57 2.12 5.06
C CYS A 70 9.04 2.98 6.25
N ALA A 71 10.06 3.82 6.05
CA ALA A 71 10.56 4.71 7.09
C ALA A 71 9.48 5.71 7.56
N GLY A 72 8.66 6.21 6.64
CA GLY A 72 7.58 7.13 6.96
C GLY A 72 6.52 6.52 7.87
N ILE A 73 6.01 5.35 7.53
CA ILE A 73 5.01 4.68 8.36
C ILE A 73 5.62 4.20 9.68
N ASP A 74 6.83 3.64 9.67
CA ASP A 74 7.50 3.22 10.90
C ASP A 74 7.75 4.40 11.85
N GLY A 75 8.05 5.59 11.32
CA GLY A 75 8.20 6.81 12.12
C GLY A 75 6.91 7.22 12.84
N ILE A 76 5.76 7.13 12.17
CA ILE A 76 4.44 7.36 12.80
C ILE A 76 4.21 6.31 13.89
N LEU A 77 4.36 5.03 13.56
CA LEU A 77 4.10 3.93 14.49
C LEU A 77 5.01 3.98 15.72
N GLN A 78 6.26 4.37 15.55
CA GLN A 78 7.20 4.58 16.66
C GLN A 78 6.71 5.68 17.61
N GLY A 79 6.16 6.77 17.08
CA GLY A 79 5.54 7.83 17.89
C GLY A 79 4.36 7.32 18.72
N HIS A 80 3.68 6.26 18.26
CA HIS A 80 2.58 5.58 18.94
C HIS A 80 3.02 4.32 19.74
N GLY A 81 4.32 4.10 19.89
CA GLY A 81 4.85 3.03 20.74
C GLY A 81 5.12 1.70 20.06
N TYR A 82 5.04 1.63 18.71
CA TYR A 82 5.34 0.43 17.95
C TYR A 82 6.65 0.59 17.18
N VAL A 83 7.68 -0.11 17.59
CA VAL A 83 9.03 -0.07 16.98
C VAL A 83 9.23 -1.29 16.09
N ARG A 84 9.59 -1.07 14.83
CA ARG A 84 9.86 -2.16 13.88
C ARG A 84 10.96 -3.08 14.38
N ASP A 85 10.72 -4.40 14.32
CA ASP A 85 11.66 -5.46 14.69
C ASP A 85 11.56 -6.61 13.67
N GLY A 86 12.42 -6.58 12.66
CA GLY A 86 12.34 -7.51 11.54
C GLY A 86 10.99 -7.40 10.81
N LYS A 87 10.20 -8.47 10.83
CA LYS A 87 8.86 -8.52 10.18
C LYS A 87 7.70 -8.28 11.16
N MET A 88 8.00 -7.98 12.42
CA MET A 88 7.02 -7.65 13.46
C MET A 88 7.30 -6.27 14.04
N TYR A 89 6.53 -5.88 15.04
CA TYR A 89 6.75 -4.68 15.83
C TYR A 89 6.89 -5.02 17.30
N ARG A 90 7.77 -4.30 17.99
CA ARG A 90 7.85 -4.35 19.43
C ARG A 90 6.94 -3.27 20.01
N ALA A 91 5.93 -3.70 20.80
CA ALA A 91 5.06 -2.80 21.53
C ALA A 91 5.81 -2.30 22.78
N GLU A 92 6.26 -1.05 22.74
CA GLU A 92 6.92 -0.38 23.89
C GLU A 92 5.87 0.24 24.82
N ARG A 93 4.70 0.56 24.28
CA ARG A 93 3.60 1.16 25.01
C ARG A 93 2.28 0.73 24.39
N HIS A 94 1.43 0.07 25.18
CA HIS A 94 0.04 -0.19 24.78
C HIS A 94 -0.73 1.12 24.62
N ASN A 95 -1.57 1.22 23.60
CA ASN A 95 -2.46 2.34 23.36
C ASN A 95 -3.64 1.94 22.44
N GLU A 96 -4.68 2.77 22.44
CA GLU A 96 -5.86 2.65 21.58
C GLU A 96 -5.93 3.82 20.56
N ASP A 97 -4.79 4.34 20.18
CA ASP A 97 -4.70 5.49 19.28
C ASP A 97 -5.23 5.14 17.88
N THR A 98 -5.94 6.04 17.27
CA THR A 98 -6.39 5.95 15.88
C THR A 98 -5.62 6.94 15.03
N VAL A 99 -4.86 6.43 14.07
CA VAL A 99 -4.14 7.22 13.05
C VAL A 99 -4.92 7.16 11.75
N VAL A 100 -5.22 8.32 11.17
CA VAL A 100 -5.92 8.42 9.88
C VAL A 100 -4.96 8.96 8.84
N LEU A 101 -4.75 8.21 7.77
CA LEU A 101 -3.89 8.60 6.64
C LEU A 101 -4.76 8.90 5.42
N PHE A 102 -4.58 10.08 4.82
CA PHE A 102 -5.16 10.44 3.53
C PHE A 102 -4.04 10.36 2.49
N CYS A 103 -4.15 9.44 1.57
CA CYS A 103 -3.10 9.19 0.59
C CYS A 103 -3.67 8.64 -0.74
N HIS A 104 -2.86 7.99 -1.55
CA HIS A 104 -3.20 7.50 -2.87
C HIS A 104 -3.19 5.97 -2.92
N MET A 105 -3.72 5.40 -4.01
CA MET A 105 -3.87 3.95 -4.15
C MET A 105 -2.51 3.22 -4.15
N GLY A 106 -1.55 3.68 -4.94
CA GLY A 106 -0.25 3.02 -5.05
C GLY A 106 0.49 3.03 -3.71
N VAL A 107 0.69 4.19 -3.10
CA VAL A 107 1.39 4.27 -1.80
C VAL A 107 0.67 3.48 -0.71
N THR A 108 -0.67 3.36 -0.74
CA THR A 108 -1.42 2.51 0.20
C THR A 108 -0.98 1.05 0.10
N PHE A 109 -0.82 0.51 -1.10
CA PHE A 109 -0.37 -0.86 -1.27
C PHE A 109 1.07 -1.09 -0.79
N PHE A 110 1.95 -0.11 -0.94
CA PHE A 110 3.30 -0.20 -0.39
C PHE A 110 3.33 -0.11 1.13
N ILE A 111 2.46 0.71 1.75
CA ILE A 111 2.25 0.71 3.21
C ILE A 111 1.73 -0.66 3.68
N LEU A 112 0.68 -1.18 3.04
CA LEU A 112 0.12 -2.50 3.37
C LEU A 112 1.15 -3.62 3.18
N SER A 113 1.97 -3.55 2.12
CA SER A 113 3.07 -4.47 1.89
C SER A 113 4.02 -4.55 3.09
N HIS A 114 4.44 -3.39 3.59
CA HIS A 114 5.35 -3.30 4.72
C HIS A 114 4.73 -3.81 6.03
N LEU A 115 3.48 -3.41 6.31
CA LEU A 115 2.78 -3.79 7.54
C LEU A 115 2.41 -5.28 7.57
N LEU A 116 1.97 -5.82 6.43
CA LEU A 116 1.44 -7.18 6.33
C LEU A 116 2.48 -8.21 5.86
N ASN A 117 3.69 -7.78 5.49
CA ASN A 117 4.74 -8.62 4.93
C ASN A 117 4.32 -9.40 3.65
N ILE A 118 3.54 -8.75 2.80
CA ILE A 118 3.06 -9.29 1.51
C ILE A 118 3.66 -8.46 0.38
N SER A 119 4.13 -9.10 -0.70
CA SER A 119 4.64 -8.35 -1.85
C SER A 119 3.61 -7.32 -2.35
N PRO A 120 4.01 -6.07 -2.61
CA PRO A 120 3.11 -5.06 -3.15
C PRO A 120 2.55 -5.47 -4.52
N VAL A 121 3.28 -6.24 -5.30
CA VAL A 121 2.83 -6.78 -6.59
C VAL A 121 1.60 -7.69 -6.40
N ASN A 122 1.62 -8.55 -5.38
CA ASN A 122 0.47 -9.41 -5.07
C ASN A 122 -0.74 -8.61 -4.60
N LEU A 123 -0.53 -7.59 -3.77
CA LEU A 123 -1.61 -6.73 -3.27
C LEU A 123 -2.27 -5.93 -4.40
N ILE A 124 -1.47 -5.26 -5.22
CA ILE A 124 -1.95 -4.38 -6.30
C ILE A 124 -2.70 -5.16 -7.37
N HIS A 125 -2.21 -6.35 -7.75
CA HIS A 125 -2.87 -7.17 -8.76
C HIS A 125 -4.00 -8.04 -8.21
N GLY A 126 -4.04 -8.25 -6.90
CA GLY A 126 -5.06 -9.05 -6.23
C GLY A 126 -6.22 -8.26 -5.63
N MET A 127 -6.07 -6.96 -5.44
CA MET A 127 -7.04 -6.12 -4.76
C MET A 127 -7.27 -4.81 -5.52
N PHE A 128 -8.47 -4.27 -5.39
CA PHE A 128 -8.80 -2.93 -5.86
C PHE A 128 -9.25 -2.06 -4.69
N LEU A 129 -8.62 -0.90 -4.54
CA LEU A 129 -9.02 0.14 -3.58
C LEU A 129 -9.61 1.31 -4.36
N ALA A 130 -10.92 1.48 -4.29
CA ALA A 130 -11.60 2.56 -4.98
C ALA A 130 -11.18 3.94 -4.42
N PRO A 131 -11.16 4.99 -5.23
CA PRO A 131 -11.03 6.35 -4.71
C PRO A 131 -12.05 6.63 -3.59
N SER A 132 -11.60 7.30 -2.54
CA SER A 132 -12.37 7.57 -1.31
C SER A 132 -12.75 6.34 -0.48
N SER A 133 -12.27 5.15 -0.82
CA SER A 133 -12.49 3.97 0.04
C SER A 133 -11.69 4.04 1.34
N VAL A 134 -12.14 3.29 2.34
CA VAL A 134 -11.51 3.19 3.66
C VAL A 134 -10.89 1.80 3.83
N THR A 135 -9.63 1.78 4.22
CA THR A 135 -8.91 0.55 4.59
C THR A 135 -8.53 0.64 6.07
N VAL A 136 -8.82 -0.39 6.84
CA VAL A 136 -8.53 -0.45 8.27
C VAL A 136 -7.50 -1.51 8.56
N VAL A 137 -6.43 -1.11 9.23
CA VAL A 137 -5.37 -1.98 9.71
C VAL A 137 -5.21 -1.79 11.20
N SER A 138 -5.23 -2.87 11.96
CA SER A 138 -5.08 -2.84 13.42
C SER A 138 -3.78 -3.47 13.86
N ALA A 139 -3.14 -2.89 14.87
CA ALA A 139 -2.10 -3.55 15.62
C ALA A 139 -2.74 -4.62 16.52
N GLU A 140 -2.16 -5.81 16.52
CA GLU A 140 -2.53 -6.89 17.43
C GLU A 140 -1.33 -7.25 18.30
N GLU A 141 -1.46 -6.99 19.60
CA GLU A 141 -0.46 -7.35 20.60
C GLU A 141 -0.75 -8.76 21.10
N VAL A 142 -0.04 -9.76 20.56
CA VAL A 142 -0.29 -11.18 20.85
C VAL A 142 0.41 -11.68 22.10
N ARG A 143 1.53 -11.04 22.45
CA ARG A 143 2.31 -11.27 23.68
C ARG A 143 2.87 -9.96 24.17
N GLU A 144 3.42 -9.98 25.39
CA GLU A 144 4.17 -8.85 25.90
C GLU A 144 5.27 -8.45 24.91
N LYS A 145 5.25 -7.20 24.47
CA LYS A 145 6.18 -6.61 23.49
C LYS A 145 6.17 -7.22 22.07
N GLU A 146 5.23 -8.09 21.74
CA GLU A 146 5.10 -8.62 20.38
C GLU A 146 3.81 -8.13 19.74
N ALA A 147 3.91 -7.37 18.68
CA ALA A 147 2.78 -6.89 17.89
C ALA A 147 2.99 -7.14 16.39
N TYR A 148 1.90 -7.34 15.68
CA TYR A 148 1.86 -7.33 14.22
C TYR A 148 0.61 -6.61 13.73
N PHE A 149 0.58 -6.29 12.45
CA PHE A 149 -0.55 -5.59 11.86
C PHE A 149 -1.42 -6.54 11.04
N ARG A 150 -2.74 -6.37 11.17
CA ARG A 150 -3.73 -7.13 10.40
C ARG A 150 -4.69 -6.19 9.70
N CYS A 151 -4.91 -6.42 8.40
CA CYS A 151 -5.93 -5.72 7.65
C CYS A 151 -7.30 -6.31 8.03
N GLN A 152 -8.13 -5.49 8.64
CA GLN A 152 -9.49 -5.88 9.04
C GLN A 152 -10.51 -5.57 7.95
N MET A 153 -10.25 -4.54 7.15
CA MET A 153 -11.14 -4.10 6.09
C MET A 153 -10.32 -3.43 5.00
N ALA A 154 -10.54 -3.80 3.77
CA ALA A 154 -9.85 -3.23 2.62
C ALA A 154 -10.83 -2.65 1.62
N GLY A 155 -10.69 -1.36 1.31
CA GLY A 155 -11.43 -0.70 0.24
C GLY A 155 -12.93 -0.55 0.52
N ASP A 156 -13.35 -0.38 1.76
CA ASP A 156 -14.76 -0.18 2.10
C ASP A 156 -15.30 1.13 1.49
N THR A 157 -16.46 1.04 0.86
CA THR A 157 -17.19 2.15 0.24
C THR A 157 -18.60 2.32 0.80
N SER A 158 -18.91 1.71 1.93
CA SER A 158 -20.25 1.73 2.54
C SER A 158 -20.76 3.14 2.82
N HIS A 159 -19.86 4.05 3.19
CA HIS A 159 -20.18 5.47 3.42
C HIS A 159 -20.60 6.21 2.14
N LEU A 160 -20.04 5.84 0.97
CA LEU A 160 -20.45 6.38 -0.32
C LEU A 160 -21.86 5.89 -0.65
N TYR A 161 -22.11 4.60 -0.48
CA TYR A 161 -23.45 4.03 -0.67
C TYR A 161 -24.48 4.68 0.26
N ALA A 162 -24.17 4.87 1.53
CA ALA A 162 -25.05 5.53 2.49
C ALA A 162 -25.35 7.00 2.13
N ALA A 163 -24.39 7.67 1.48
CA ALA A 163 -24.54 9.05 0.99
C ALA A 163 -25.20 9.16 -0.39
N GLY A 164 -25.50 8.04 -1.05
CA GLY A 164 -26.02 8.03 -2.44
C GLY A 164 -24.95 8.42 -3.49
N GLU A 165 -23.66 8.35 -3.14
CA GLU A 165 -22.55 8.71 -4.01
C GLU A 165 -22.07 7.50 -4.82
N PRO A 166 -21.75 7.66 -6.11
CA PRO A 166 -21.24 6.58 -6.93
C PRO A 166 -19.82 6.21 -6.56
N VAL A 167 -19.50 4.90 -6.55
CA VAL A 167 -18.13 4.41 -6.41
C VAL A 167 -17.38 4.63 -7.72
N SER A 168 -16.23 5.31 -7.64
CA SER A 168 -15.35 5.52 -8.79
C SER A 168 -14.69 4.21 -9.22
N HIS A 169 -14.60 3.99 -10.52
CA HIS A 169 -13.87 2.87 -11.12
C HIS A 169 -12.48 3.27 -11.63
N MET A 170 -11.99 4.44 -11.26
CA MET A 170 -10.64 4.90 -11.63
C MET A 170 -9.60 3.94 -11.05
N GLY A 171 -8.69 3.46 -11.90
CA GLY A 171 -7.67 2.47 -11.50
C GLY A 171 -8.03 1.01 -11.80
N TYR A 172 -9.21 0.70 -12.33
CA TYR A 172 -9.50 -0.65 -12.84
C TYR A 172 -8.64 -0.98 -14.05
N PHE A 173 -8.04 -2.17 -14.04
CA PHE A 173 -7.30 -2.71 -15.19
C PHE A 173 -8.24 -3.17 -16.35
N ALA A 174 -9.50 -3.41 -16.08
CA ALA A 174 -10.47 -4.03 -17.00
C ALA A 174 -11.15 -3.04 -17.95
N LYS A 175 -10.47 -2.03 -18.47
CA LYS A 175 -11.03 -1.09 -19.48
C LYS A 175 -11.56 -1.81 -20.72
N ILE A 176 -10.90 -2.90 -21.13
CA ILE A 176 -11.22 -3.66 -22.36
C ILE A 176 -12.61 -4.32 -22.31
N LEU A 177 -13.13 -4.64 -21.12
CA LEU A 177 -14.45 -5.27 -21.00
C LEU A 177 -15.63 -4.28 -21.13
N ARG A 178 -15.35 -2.97 -21.01
CA ARG A 178 -16.37 -1.92 -21.12
C ARG A 178 -16.62 -1.44 -22.56
N GLU A 179 -15.67 -1.70 -23.46
CA GLU A 179 -15.74 -1.27 -24.86
C GLU A 179 -16.27 -2.35 -25.81
N ARG A 180 -16.74 -3.48 -25.28
CA ARG A 180 -17.44 -4.47 -26.10
C ARG A 180 -18.91 -4.10 -26.17
N PRO A 181 -19.46 -3.87 -27.39
CA PRO A 181 -20.86 -3.60 -27.60
C PRO A 181 -21.72 -4.80 -27.22
#